data_f290b0e7eebdce06e6046197db5d57ce
#
_entry.id   f290b0e7eebdce06e6046197db5d57ce
#
_cell.length_a   1.000
_cell.length_b   1.000
_cell.length_c   1.000
_cell.angle_alpha   90.00
_cell.angle_beta   90.00
_cell.angle_gamma   90.00
#
_symmetry.space_group_name_H-M   'P 1'
#
loop_
_entity.id
_entity.type
_entity.pdbx_description
1 polymer ?
#
loop_
_entity_poly.entity_id
_entity_poly.type
_entity_poly.pdbx_seq_one_letter_code
_entity_poly.pdbx_strand_id
1 'polypeptide(L)'
;MLKKLFNRKPSDTPDIDSNAIPKHVAIIMDGNGRWAKRRGMPRSMGHRAGADVLKQIVIAADEIGIRALTVYGFSTENWKRPEQEVSLLMALIKEYLNYNVKYMHEHNVRIRFIGYIGALSEELQKIIRDAELLTQNNTGLTLQLALNYGGRDEIVRTIRNITNSVVDGSITTDDITEDYVSSQLFTKEFSDVDLLIRPSSDFRISNFLLWQLAYAEFWFTDLHWPDFTKETLLEAVAAYQKRERRFGGLRDEE
;
A
#
# COMPACT_ATOMS: atom_id res chain seq x y z
N MET A 1 24.15 -18.07 21.27
CA MET A 1 22.90 -17.35 21.62
C MET A 1 21.95 -17.18 20.42
N LEU A 2 22.01 -18.06 19.42
CA LEU A 2 21.31 -17.91 18.09
C LEU A 2 20.29 -19.05 17.80
N LYS A 3 19.91 -19.87 18.80
CA LYS A 3 18.98 -21.02 18.64
C LYS A 3 17.55 -20.77 19.14
N LYS A 4 17.16 -19.53 19.54
CA LYS A 4 15.81 -19.25 20.09
C LYS A 4 14.80 -18.69 19.09
N LEU A 5 15.14 -18.50 17.81
CA LEU A 5 14.30 -17.82 16.81
C LEU A 5 13.46 -18.74 15.91
N PHE A 6 13.58 -20.05 16.04
CA PHE A 6 12.94 -21.01 15.11
C PHE A 6 11.94 -21.99 15.73
N ASN A 7 11.52 -21.80 16.99
CA ASN A 7 10.48 -22.64 17.61
C ASN A 7 9.36 -21.75 18.17
N ARG A 8 8.62 -21.01 17.32
CA ARG A 8 7.31 -20.49 17.74
C ARG A 8 6.28 -21.61 17.61
N LYS A 9 5.63 -21.91 18.72
CA LYS A 9 4.45 -22.80 18.76
C LYS A 9 3.28 -22.10 18.08
N PRO A 10 2.31 -22.82 17.48
CA PRO A 10 1.10 -22.26 16.86
C PRO A 10 0.18 -21.45 17.81
N SER A 11 0.54 -21.31 19.08
CA SER A 11 -0.26 -20.65 20.13
C SER A 11 0.11 -19.17 20.37
N ASP A 12 1.03 -18.57 19.60
CA ASP A 12 1.51 -17.20 19.82
C ASP A 12 0.98 -16.19 18.80
N THR A 13 -0.21 -16.41 18.23
CA THR A 13 -0.89 -15.36 17.44
C THR A 13 -1.22 -14.22 18.40
N PRO A 14 -0.76 -12.96 18.12
CA PRO A 14 -1.07 -11.84 19.00
C PRO A 14 -2.58 -11.65 19.11
N ASP A 15 -3.04 -11.47 20.34
CA ASP A 15 -4.42 -11.03 20.58
C ASP A 15 -4.55 -9.58 20.11
N ILE A 16 -5.54 -9.30 19.28
CA ILE A 16 -5.83 -7.97 18.73
C ILE A 16 -7.23 -7.53 19.15
N ASP A 17 -7.34 -6.29 19.61
CA ASP A 17 -8.62 -5.67 19.90
C ASP A 17 -9.34 -5.30 18.60
N SER A 18 -10.48 -5.93 18.32
CA SER A 18 -11.31 -5.67 17.14
C SER A 18 -11.84 -4.25 17.04
N ASN A 19 -11.90 -3.50 18.16
CA ASN A 19 -12.38 -2.13 18.21
C ASN A 19 -11.27 -1.10 17.87
N ALA A 20 -9.99 -1.51 17.87
CA ALA A 20 -8.83 -0.66 17.66
C ALA A 20 -8.03 -1.04 16.40
N ILE A 21 -8.69 -1.61 15.40
CA ILE A 21 -8.06 -1.97 14.12
C ILE A 21 -7.73 -0.70 13.32
N PRO A 22 -6.50 -0.56 12.76
CA PRO A 22 -6.18 0.53 11.85
C PRO A 22 -7.11 0.47 10.63
N LYS A 23 -7.75 1.59 10.29
CA LYS A 23 -8.70 1.65 9.17
C LYS A 23 -7.98 1.63 7.83
N HIS A 24 -6.84 2.29 7.74
CA HIS A 24 -6.05 2.37 6.53
C HIS A 24 -4.60 1.93 6.80
N VAL A 25 -4.21 0.83 6.18
CA VAL A 25 -2.84 0.28 6.25
C VAL A 25 -2.15 0.48 4.91
N ALA A 26 -0.90 0.96 4.95
CA ALA A 26 -0.05 1.07 3.77
C ALA A 26 1.12 0.07 3.87
N ILE A 27 1.47 -0.60 2.76
CA ILE A 27 2.57 -1.57 2.73
C ILE A 27 3.54 -1.26 1.59
N ILE A 28 4.84 -1.12 1.93
CA ILE A 28 5.92 -1.10 0.94
C ILE A 28 6.44 -2.54 0.80
N MET A 29 6.11 -3.21 -0.29
CA MET A 29 6.44 -4.62 -0.56
C MET A 29 7.91 -4.80 -0.94
N ASP A 30 8.82 -4.59 0.04
CA ASP A 30 10.27 -4.60 -0.19
C ASP A 30 10.93 -5.96 0.08
N GLY A 31 12.09 -6.16 -0.54
CA GLY A 31 12.93 -7.34 -0.33
C GLY A 31 12.77 -8.47 -1.33
N ASN A 32 11.87 -8.39 -2.31
CA ASN A 32 11.64 -9.43 -3.31
C ASN A 32 12.95 -9.90 -3.99
N GLY A 33 13.76 -8.95 -4.47
CA GLY A 33 15.03 -9.25 -5.13
C GLY A 33 16.08 -9.84 -4.19
N ARG A 34 16.16 -9.36 -2.94
CA ARG A 34 17.08 -9.87 -1.91
C ARG A 34 16.69 -11.29 -1.49
N TRP A 35 15.41 -11.54 -1.36
CA TRP A 35 14.85 -12.87 -1.08
C TRP A 35 15.25 -13.89 -2.15
N ALA A 36 15.05 -13.56 -3.43
CA ALA A 36 15.44 -14.43 -4.54
C ALA A 36 16.96 -14.67 -4.58
N LYS A 37 17.77 -13.61 -4.43
CA LYS A 37 19.23 -13.69 -4.41
C LYS A 37 19.75 -14.63 -3.31
N ARG A 38 19.18 -14.56 -2.09
CA ARG A 38 19.56 -15.45 -0.97
C ARG A 38 19.29 -16.93 -1.26
N ARG A 39 18.38 -17.23 -2.21
CA ARG A 39 17.98 -18.58 -2.64
C ARG A 39 18.60 -19.00 -3.97
N GLY A 40 19.52 -18.21 -4.53
CA GLY A 40 20.13 -18.49 -5.83
C GLY A 40 19.17 -18.39 -7.01
N MET A 41 18.04 -17.66 -6.84
CA MET A 41 16.98 -17.54 -7.83
C MET A 41 17.06 -16.18 -8.58
N PRO A 42 16.58 -16.10 -9.83
CA PRO A 42 16.38 -14.83 -10.52
C PRO A 42 15.47 -13.89 -9.73
N ARG A 43 15.68 -12.56 -9.83
CA ARG A 43 14.86 -11.54 -9.15
C ARG A 43 13.36 -11.65 -9.48
N SER A 44 13.04 -12.09 -10.71
CA SER A 44 11.66 -12.36 -11.16
C SER A 44 10.89 -13.32 -10.27
N MET A 45 11.56 -14.36 -9.79
CA MET A 45 10.94 -15.34 -8.89
C MET A 45 10.57 -14.73 -7.53
N GLY A 46 11.39 -13.79 -7.03
CA GLY A 46 11.06 -13.05 -5.82
C GLY A 46 9.82 -12.15 -6.00
N HIS A 47 9.69 -11.47 -7.14
CA HIS A 47 8.52 -10.65 -7.43
C HIS A 47 7.25 -11.51 -7.60
N ARG A 48 7.36 -12.69 -8.22
CA ARG A 48 6.22 -13.63 -8.34
C ARG A 48 5.78 -14.15 -6.97
N ALA A 49 6.72 -14.58 -6.13
CA ALA A 49 6.41 -14.99 -4.76
C ALA A 49 5.77 -13.85 -3.95
N GLY A 50 6.25 -12.61 -4.12
CA GLY A 50 5.64 -11.44 -3.48
C GLY A 50 4.22 -11.14 -3.95
N ALA A 51 3.88 -11.43 -5.21
CA ALA A 51 2.52 -11.30 -5.72
C ALA A 51 1.56 -12.33 -5.09
N ASP A 52 2.03 -13.57 -4.86
CA ASP A 52 1.25 -14.60 -4.16
C ASP A 52 0.99 -14.23 -2.69
N VAL A 53 1.99 -13.64 -2.03
CA VAL A 53 1.83 -13.10 -0.66
C VAL A 53 0.81 -11.97 -0.62
N LEU A 54 0.81 -11.04 -1.59
CA LEU A 54 -0.15 -9.95 -1.63
C LEU A 54 -1.59 -10.47 -1.61
N LYS A 55 -1.89 -11.51 -2.40
CA LYS A 55 -3.21 -12.13 -2.43
C LYS A 55 -3.66 -12.61 -1.04
N GLN A 56 -2.75 -13.27 -0.30
CA GLN A 56 -3.05 -13.78 1.03
C GLN A 56 -3.24 -12.64 2.05
N ILE A 57 -2.41 -11.61 1.97
CA ILE A 57 -2.46 -10.47 2.90
C ILE A 57 -3.71 -9.62 2.68
N VAL A 58 -4.19 -9.47 1.43
CA VAL A 58 -5.45 -8.76 1.13
C VAL A 58 -6.62 -9.44 1.86
N ILE A 59 -6.73 -10.77 1.75
CA ILE A 59 -7.79 -11.52 2.43
C ILE A 59 -7.64 -11.45 3.95
N ALA A 60 -6.41 -11.62 4.47
CA ALA A 60 -6.17 -11.52 5.89
C ALA A 60 -6.49 -10.12 6.44
N ALA A 61 -6.21 -9.05 5.68
CA ALA A 61 -6.53 -7.67 6.07
C ALA A 61 -8.05 -7.43 6.13
N ASP A 62 -8.82 -7.97 5.17
CA ASP A 62 -10.28 -7.91 5.18
C ASP A 62 -10.86 -8.67 6.39
N GLU A 63 -10.38 -9.89 6.64
CA GLU A 63 -10.82 -10.73 7.77
C GLU A 63 -10.63 -10.07 9.14
N ILE A 64 -9.57 -9.26 9.32
CA ILE A 64 -9.32 -8.56 10.59
C ILE A 64 -10.00 -7.19 10.68
N GLY A 65 -10.68 -6.74 9.61
CA GLY A 65 -11.51 -5.53 9.61
C GLY A 65 -10.78 -4.25 9.13
N ILE A 66 -9.62 -4.36 8.46
CA ILE A 66 -8.99 -3.23 7.76
C ILE A 66 -9.90 -2.80 6.62
N ARG A 67 -10.13 -1.48 6.47
CA ARG A 67 -11.02 -0.92 5.44
C ARG A 67 -10.31 -0.58 4.15
N ALA A 68 -9.07 -0.10 4.24
CA ALA A 68 -8.24 0.24 3.09
C ALA A 68 -6.84 -0.35 3.25
N LEU A 69 -6.33 -0.98 2.19
CA LEU A 69 -4.97 -1.47 2.11
C LEU A 69 -4.30 -0.86 0.88
N THR A 70 -3.33 0.03 1.08
CA THR A 70 -2.57 0.63 -0.02
C THR A 70 -1.22 -0.05 -0.13
N VAL A 71 -0.90 -0.60 -1.32
CA VAL A 71 0.37 -1.29 -1.54
C VAL A 71 1.19 -0.63 -2.64
N TYR A 72 2.51 -0.53 -2.42
CA TYR A 72 3.44 0.09 -3.37
C TYR A 72 3.86 -0.94 -4.42
N GLY A 73 3.15 -0.96 -5.56
CA GLY A 73 3.40 -1.91 -6.66
C GLY A 73 4.52 -1.46 -7.60
N PHE A 74 4.51 -0.19 -8.05
CA PHE A 74 5.53 0.36 -8.94
C PHE A 74 5.69 1.87 -8.74
N SER A 75 6.90 2.30 -8.33
CA SER A 75 7.20 3.71 -8.12
C SER A 75 7.68 4.42 -9.39
N THR A 76 7.55 5.75 -9.42
CA THR A 76 8.12 6.59 -10.50
C THR A 76 9.64 6.41 -10.63
N GLU A 77 10.35 6.12 -9.54
CA GLU A 77 11.78 5.86 -9.55
C GLU A 77 12.15 4.52 -10.20
N ASN A 78 11.21 3.57 -10.26
CA ASN A 78 11.47 2.25 -10.84
C ASN A 78 11.70 2.31 -12.36
N TRP A 79 11.27 3.36 -13.05
CA TRP A 79 11.61 3.59 -14.46
C TRP A 79 13.11 3.73 -14.72
N LYS A 80 13.91 4.09 -13.69
CA LYS A 80 15.38 4.17 -13.78
C LYS A 80 16.08 2.81 -13.73
N ARG A 81 15.34 1.72 -13.51
CA ARG A 81 15.88 0.36 -13.52
C ARG A 81 16.19 -0.10 -14.95
N PRO A 82 17.01 -1.15 -15.12
CA PRO A 82 17.23 -1.74 -16.44
C PRO A 82 15.90 -2.05 -17.13
N GLU A 83 15.81 -1.78 -18.43
CA GLU A 83 14.58 -1.94 -19.23
C GLU A 83 13.99 -3.34 -19.14
N GLN A 84 14.84 -4.37 -19.12
CA GLN A 84 14.41 -5.76 -18.93
C GLN A 84 13.70 -5.99 -17.59
N GLU A 85 14.16 -5.35 -16.51
CA GLU A 85 13.51 -5.46 -15.19
C GLU A 85 12.16 -4.72 -15.19
N VAL A 86 12.11 -3.53 -15.80
CA VAL A 86 10.86 -2.76 -15.93
C VAL A 86 9.83 -3.54 -16.73
N SER A 87 10.21 -4.06 -17.90
CA SER A 87 9.33 -4.86 -18.76
C SER A 87 8.78 -6.10 -18.03
N LEU A 88 9.64 -6.78 -17.27
CA LEU A 88 9.26 -7.92 -16.44
C LEU A 88 8.25 -7.52 -15.35
N LEU A 89 8.48 -6.41 -14.65
CA LEU A 89 7.55 -5.93 -13.62
C LEU A 89 6.19 -5.58 -14.20
N MET A 90 6.16 -4.90 -15.36
CA MET A 90 4.90 -4.60 -16.06
C MET A 90 4.15 -5.87 -16.50
N ALA A 91 4.87 -6.89 -16.97
CA ALA A 91 4.29 -8.19 -17.33
C ALA A 91 3.70 -8.89 -16.08
N LEU A 92 4.41 -8.88 -14.95
CA LEU A 92 3.93 -9.45 -13.69
C LEU A 92 2.70 -8.72 -13.14
N ILE A 93 2.64 -7.39 -13.27
CA ILE A 93 1.45 -6.63 -12.87
C ILE A 93 0.24 -7.04 -13.72
N LYS A 94 0.41 -7.13 -15.05
CA LYS A 94 -0.66 -7.61 -15.95
C LYS A 94 -1.11 -9.04 -15.60
N GLU A 95 -0.14 -9.95 -15.40
CA GLU A 95 -0.40 -11.34 -15.00
C GLU A 95 -1.18 -11.37 -13.68
N TYR A 96 -0.73 -10.64 -12.66
CA TYR A 96 -1.40 -10.58 -11.36
C TYR A 96 -2.85 -10.12 -11.48
N LEU A 97 -3.10 -9.03 -12.21
CA LEU A 97 -4.45 -8.50 -12.40
C LEU A 97 -5.35 -9.52 -13.14
N ASN A 98 -4.88 -10.05 -14.25
CA ASN A 98 -5.67 -11.01 -15.05
C ASN A 98 -6.08 -12.26 -14.24
N TYR A 99 -5.22 -12.76 -13.36
CA TYR A 99 -5.51 -13.98 -12.59
C TYR A 99 -6.23 -13.73 -11.27
N ASN A 100 -6.06 -12.55 -10.64
CA ASN A 100 -6.53 -12.35 -9.27
C ASN A 100 -7.74 -11.41 -9.14
N VAL A 101 -8.06 -10.59 -10.16
CA VAL A 101 -9.18 -9.63 -10.06
C VAL A 101 -10.52 -10.34 -9.82
N LYS A 102 -10.78 -11.45 -10.55
CA LYS A 102 -12.00 -12.25 -10.35
C LYS A 102 -12.07 -12.83 -8.93
N TYR A 103 -10.96 -13.40 -8.45
CA TYR A 103 -10.86 -13.91 -7.08
C TYR A 103 -11.12 -12.82 -6.03
N MET A 104 -10.53 -11.63 -6.20
CA MET A 104 -10.77 -10.49 -5.32
C MET A 104 -12.25 -10.06 -5.34
N HIS A 105 -12.86 -10.04 -6.53
CA HIS A 105 -14.29 -9.74 -6.67
C HIS A 105 -15.18 -10.75 -5.92
N GLU A 106 -14.91 -12.04 -6.06
CA GLU A 106 -15.61 -13.13 -5.36
C GLU A 106 -15.48 -13.01 -3.82
N HIS A 107 -14.40 -12.37 -3.33
CA HIS A 107 -14.18 -12.08 -1.91
C HIS A 107 -14.63 -10.67 -1.50
N ASN A 108 -15.46 -10.02 -2.31
CA ASN A 108 -16.01 -8.69 -2.03
C ASN A 108 -14.95 -7.58 -1.86
N VAL A 109 -13.71 -7.77 -2.36
CA VAL A 109 -12.65 -6.76 -2.34
C VAL A 109 -12.86 -5.76 -3.46
N ARG A 110 -12.86 -4.45 -3.15
CA ARG A 110 -12.88 -3.36 -4.12
C ARG A 110 -11.44 -3.03 -4.52
N ILE A 111 -11.17 -2.96 -5.83
CA ILE A 111 -9.83 -2.63 -6.35
C ILE A 111 -9.83 -1.19 -6.86
N ARG A 112 -8.80 -0.41 -6.48
CA ARG A 112 -8.54 0.94 -6.95
C ARG A 112 -7.07 1.08 -7.32
N PHE A 113 -6.79 1.98 -8.24
CA PHE A 113 -5.41 2.29 -8.63
C PHE A 113 -5.09 3.74 -8.35
N ILE A 114 -3.92 3.99 -7.80
CA ILE A 114 -3.40 5.33 -7.54
C ILE A 114 -2.07 5.52 -8.26
N GLY A 115 -1.82 6.76 -8.72
CA GLY A 115 -0.65 7.13 -9.50
C GLY A 115 -1.00 7.58 -10.92
N TYR A 116 0.02 7.90 -11.71
CA TYR A 116 -0.19 8.39 -13.07
C TYR A 116 -0.38 7.25 -14.08
N ILE A 117 -1.60 6.70 -14.09
CA ILE A 117 -1.98 5.54 -14.91
C ILE A 117 -1.89 5.84 -16.42
N GLY A 118 -2.15 7.09 -16.84
CA GLY A 118 -2.10 7.49 -18.25
C GLY A 118 -0.75 7.34 -18.95
N ALA A 119 0.37 7.17 -18.19
CA ALA A 119 1.68 6.89 -18.75
C ALA A 119 1.98 5.40 -18.94
N LEU A 120 1.09 4.51 -18.50
CA LEU A 120 1.21 3.07 -18.70
C LEU A 120 0.73 2.69 -20.12
N SER A 121 1.06 1.47 -20.59
CA SER A 121 0.59 1.00 -21.89
C SER A 121 -0.94 0.95 -21.95
N GLU A 122 -1.52 1.20 -23.13
CA GLU A 122 -2.98 1.17 -23.35
C GLU A 122 -3.61 -0.16 -22.89
N GLU A 123 -2.91 -1.28 -23.15
CA GLU A 123 -3.32 -2.60 -22.69
C GLU A 123 -3.44 -2.66 -21.16
N LEU A 124 -2.43 -2.17 -20.41
CA LEU A 124 -2.48 -2.16 -18.95
C LEU A 124 -3.54 -1.18 -18.43
N GLN A 125 -3.70 -0.02 -19.05
CA GLN A 125 -4.76 0.92 -18.72
C GLN A 125 -6.15 0.29 -18.90
N LYS A 126 -6.34 -0.51 -19.95
CA LYS A 126 -7.60 -1.25 -20.17
C LYS A 126 -7.84 -2.27 -19.06
N ILE A 127 -6.84 -3.09 -18.72
CA ILE A 127 -6.93 -4.09 -17.63
C ILE A 127 -7.28 -3.41 -16.31
N ILE A 128 -6.68 -2.25 -16.02
CA ILE A 128 -6.95 -1.44 -14.83
C ILE A 128 -8.41 -0.98 -14.79
N ARG A 129 -8.90 -0.36 -15.88
CA ARG A 129 -10.30 0.07 -15.96
C ARG A 129 -11.29 -1.09 -15.80
N ASP A 130 -11.02 -2.23 -16.45
CA ASP A 130 -11.88 -3.41 -16.37
C ASP A 130 -11.91 -3.96 -14.93
N ALA A 131 -10.77 -3.96 -14.22
CA ALA A 131 -10.67 -4.39 -12.82
C ALA A 131 -11.46 -3.46 -11.87
N GLU A 132 -11.32 -2.14 -12.02
CA GLU A 132 -12.08 -1.17 -11.23
C GLU A 132 -13.58 -1.29 -11.49
N LEU A 133 -13.99 -1.41 -12.75
CA LEU A 133 -15.40 -1.55 -13.14
C LEU A 133 -16.01 -2.83 -12.56
N LEU A 134 -15.30 -3.96 -12.65
CA LEU A 134 -15.78 -5.24 -12.10
C LEU A 134 -16.01 -5.17 -10.59
N THR A 135 -15.14 -4.48 -9.87
CA THR A 135 -15.14 -4.48 -8.40
C THR A 135 -15.77 -3.22 -7.78
N GLN A 136 -16.28 -2.28 -8.58
CA GLN A 136 -16.75 -0.96 -8.11
C GLN A 136 -17.84 -1.00 -7.05
N ASN A 137 -18.68 -2.02 -7.07
CA ASN A 137 -19.80 -2.20 -6.14
C ASN A 137 -19.46 -3.10 -4.93
N ASN A 138 -18.23 -3.58 -4.83
CA ASN A 138 -17.80 -4.35 -3.68
C ASN A 138 -17.71 -3.45 -2.44
N THR A 139 -18.08 -3.99 -1.29
CA THR A 139 -18.24 -3.26 -0.02
C THR A 139 -17.28 -3.71 1.08
N GLY A 140 -16.46 -4.72 0.83
CA GLY A 140 -15.39 -5.18 1.72
C GLY A 140 -14.16 -4.27 1.70
N LEU A 141 -13.00 -4.83 1.97
CA LEU A 141 -11.73 -4.11 1.93
C LEU A 141 -11.52 -3.44 0.56
N THR A 142 -11.05 -2.20 0.57
CA THR A 142 -10.55 -1.56 -0.64
C THR A 142 -9.04 -1.75 -0.76
N LEU A 143 -8.61 -2.50 -1.78
CA LEU A 143 -7.21 -2.63 -2.17
C LEU A 143 -6.82 -1.50 -3.12
N GLN A 144 -5.91 -0.63 -2.71
CA GLN A 144 -5.32 0.42 -3.54
C GLN A 144 -3.94 -0.02 -4.03
N LEU A 145 -3.78 -0.17 -5.33
CA LEU A 145 -2.51 -0.52 -5.98
C LEU A 145 -1.83 0.77 -6.48
N ALA A 146 -0.73 1.18 -5.84
CA ALA A 146 0.07 2.32 -6.28
C ALA A 146 0.96 1.92 -7.45
N LEU A 147 0.58 2.35 -8.67
CA LEU A 147 1.28 2.08 -9.92
C LEU A 147 1.74 3.37 -10.58
N ASN A 148 3.00 3.42 -10.99
CA ASN A 148 3.63 4.64 -11.50
C ASN A 148 3.36 5.83 -10.55
N TYR A 149 3.52 5.55 -9.24
CA TYR A 149 3.21 6.46 -8.16
C TYR A 149 4.49 7.03 -7.54
N GLY A 150 4.42 8.28 -7.11
CA GLY A 150 5.40 8.94 -6.27
C GLY A 150 4.75 10.11 -5.56
N GLY A 151 4.92 10.24 -4.24
CA GLY A 151 4.25 11.27 -3.44
C GLY A 151 4.61 12.69 -3.87
N ARG A 152 5.86 12.94 -4.29
CA ARG A 152 6.25 14.24 -4.84
C ARG A 152 5.55 14.54 -6.16
N ASP A 153 5.41 13.55 -7.06
CA ASP A 153 4.68 13.71 -8.33
C ASP A 153 3.20 13.95 -8.08
N GLU A 154 2.59 13.21 -7.15
CA GLU A 154 1.20 13.41 -6.73
C GLU A 154 0.96 14.85 -6.25
N ILE A 155 1.80 15.35 -5.32
CA ILE A 155 1.67 16.72 -4.79
C ILE A 155 1.81 17.77 -5.91
N VAL A 156 2.80 17.62 -6.79
CA VAL A 156 3.00 18.56 -7.91
C VAL A 156 1.80 18.56 -8.87
N ARG A 157 1.21 17.40 -9.16
CA ARG A 157 0.00 17.29 -9.99
C ARG A 157 -1.21 17.94 -9.31
N THR A 158 -1.36 17.67 -8.02
CA THR A 158 -2.42 18.29 -7.21
C THR A 158 -2.30 19.81 -7.21
N ILE A 159 -1.10 20.37 -7.01
CA ILE A 159 -0.87 21.81 -7.10
C ILE A 159 -1.28 22.35 -8.47
N ARG A 160 -0.90 21.69 -9.57
CA ARG A 160 -1.28 22.13 -10.93
C ARG A 160 -2.80 22.11 -11.12
N ASN A 161 -3.49 21.08 -10.67
CA ASN A 161 -4.95 20.98 -10.77
C ASN A 161 -5.62 22.11 -9.97
N ILE A 162 -5.19 22.34 -8.73
CA ILE A 162 -5.68 23.42 -7.87
C ILE A 162 -5.44 24.79 -8.54
N THR A 163 -4.23 25.02 -9.07
CA THR A 163 -3.91 26.27 -9.78
C THR A 163 -4.84 26.49 -10.98
N ASN A 164 -5.12 25.44 -11.77
CA ASN A 164 -6.05 25.54 -12.89
C ASN A 164 -7.46 25.91 -12.39
N SER A 165 -7.94 25.32 -11.30
CA SER A 165 -9.26 25.65 -10.71
C SER A 165 -9.34 27.08 -10.17
N VAL A 166 -8.22 27.66 -9.70
CA VAL A 166 -8.16 29.08 -9.33
C VAL A 166 -8.19 29.97 -10.58
N VAL A 167 -7.43 29.60 -11.62
CA VAL A 167 -7.34 30.39 -12.87
C VAL A 167 -8.67 30.39 -13.62
N ASP A 168 -9.42 29.31 -13.65
CA ASP A 168 -10.73 29.21 -14.30
C ASP A 168 -11.89 29.75 -13.42
N GLY A 169 -11.59 30.18 -12.19
CA GLY A 169 -12.55 30.78 -11.26
C GLY A 169 -13.48 29.77 -10.55
N SER A 170 -13.19 28.45 -10.64
CA SER A 170 -13.98 27.43 -9.94
C SER A 170 -13.80 27.50 -8.42
N ILE A 171 -12.66 27.99 -7.94
CA ILE A 171 -12.33 28.25 -6.54
C ILE A 171 -11.52 29.53 -6.40
N THR A 172 -11.42 30.04 -5.18
CA THR A 172 -10.51 31.14 -4.79
C THR A 172 -9.29 30.58 -4.03
N THR A 173 -8.28 31.42 -3.80
CA THR A 173 -7.12 31.03 -2.97
C THR A 173 -7.51 30.74 -1.53
N ASP A 174 -8.58 31.35 -1.03
CA ASP A 174 -9.05 31.16 0.36
C ASP A 174 -9.74 29.80 0.56
N ASP A 175 -10.17 29.15 -0.52
CA ASP A 175 -10.75 27.80 -0.49
C ASP A 175 -9.67 26.72 -0.39
N ILE A 176 -8.37 27.06 -0.52
CA ILE A 176 -7.27 26.10 -0.47
C ILE A 176 -6.93 25.80 0.99
N THR A 177 -7.56 24.76 1.54
CA THR A 177 -7.33 24.22 2.87
C THR A 177 -6.63 22.85 2.79
N GLU A 178 -6.17 22.30 3.92
CA GLU A 178 -5.61 20.93 3.99
C GLU A 178 -6.64 19.91 3.50
N ASP A 179 -7.90 20.06 3.90
CA ASP A 179 -9.01 19.19 3.46
C ASP A 179 -9.23 19.29 1.94
N TYR A 180 -9.19 20.52 1.39
CA TYR A 180 -9.31 20.69 -0.04
C TYR A 180 -8.15 20.03 -0.79
N VAL A 181 -6.90 20.20 -0.34
CA VAL A 181 -5.74 19.53 -0.91
C VAL A 181 -5.91 18.00 -0.84
N SER A 182 -6.31 17.47 0.32
CA SER A 182 -6.57 16.03 0.51
C SER A 182 -7.62 15.49 -0.46
N SER A 183 -8.67 16.28 -0.75
CA SER A 183 -9.73 15.95 -1.72
C SER A 183 -9.26 15.90 -3.18
N GLN A 184 -8.09 16.45 -3.49
CA GLN A 184 -7.50 16.46 -4.83
C GLN A 184 -6.42 15.39 -5.05
N LEU A 185 -6.01 14.70 -3.98
CA LEU A 185 -5.03 13.61 -4.05
C LEU A 185 -5.64 12.35 -4.68
N PHE A 186 -4.79 11.43 -5.15
CA PHE A 186 -5.25 10.14 -5.67
C PHE A 186 -6.00 9.31 -4.63
N THR A 187 -5.73 9.54 -3.34
CA THR A 187 -6.32 8.83 -2.20
C THR A 187 -7.56 9.50 -1.62
N LYS A 188 -8.15 10.48 -2.31
CA LYS A 188 -9.27 11.33 -1.86
C LYS A 188 -10.51 10.60 -1.31
N GLU A 189 -10.69 9.33 -1.65
CA GLU A 189 -11.82 8.52 -1.17
C GLU A 189 -11.53 7.89 0.22
N PHE A 190 -10.32 8.05 0.75
CA PHE A 190 -9.87 7.38 1.95
C PHE A 190 -9.27 8.35 2.95
N SER A 191 -9.37 8.00 4.22
CA SER A 191 -8.66 8.70 5.29
C SER A 191 -7.14 8.56 5.12
N ASP A 192 -6.41 9.38 5.86
CA ASP A 192 -4.97 9.23 6.02
C ASP A 192 -4.59 7.82 6.50
N VAL A 193 -3.34 7.45 6.27
CA VAL A 193 -2.81 6.16 6.68
C VAL A 193 -2.64 6.11 8.19
N ASP A 194 -3.18 5.07 8.83
CA ASP A 194 -2.98 4.81 10.24
C ASP A 194 -1.67 4.07 10.53
N LEU A 195 -1.33 3.08 9.70
CA LEU A 195 -0.17 2.22 9.87
C LEU A 195 0.57 2.00 8.56
N LEU A 196 1.86 2.36 8.51
CA LEU A 196 2.77 1.98 7.44
C LEU A 196 3.58 0.75 7.86
N ILE A 197 3.57 -0.27 7.02
CA ILE A 197 4.37 -1.48 7.19
C ILE A 197 5.45 -1.53 6.10
N ARG A 198 6.72 -1.74 6.50
CA ARG A 198 7.80 -1.98 5.56
C ARG A 198 8.70 -3.11 6.02
N PRO A 199 8.71 -4.26 5.31
CA PRO A 199 9.67 -5.33 5.50
C PRO A 199 11.06 -4.98 4.93
N SER A 200 12.04 -5.82 5.24
CA SER A 200 13.42 -5.82 4.69
C SER A 200 14.41 -4.86 5.34
N SER A 201 14.24 -4.48 6.61
CA SER A 201 15.18 -3.66 7.38
C SER A 201 15.50 -2.28 6.78
N ASP A 202 14.65 -1.79 5.88
CA ASP A 202 14.81 -0.47 5.26
C ASP A 202 13.93 0.57 5.96
N PHE A 203 14.55 1.48 6.74
CA PHE A 203 13.86 2.50 7.56
C PHE A 203 13.66 3.80 6.77
N ARG A 204 12.89 3.77 5.69
CA ARG A 204 12.55 4.91 4.84
C ARG A 204 11.22 4.66 4.11
N ILE A 205 10.55 5.73 3.69
CA ILE A 205 9.25 5.64 2.99
C ILE A 205 9.38 5.68 1.46
N SER A 206 10.56 5.99 0.94
CA SER A 206 10.88 5.96 -0.50
C SER A 206 9.87 6.70 -1.38
N ASN A 207 9.50 7.93 -1.00
CA ASN A 207 8.55 8.77 -1.73
C ASN A 207 7.12 8.18 -1.81
N PHE A 208 6.74 7.31 -0.85
CA PHE A 208 5.40 6.72 -0.77
C PHE A 208 4.51 7.56 0.12
N LEU A 209 3.30 7.93 -0.34
CA LEU A 209 2.20 8.54 0.41
C LEU A 209 2.62 9.70 1.34
N LEU A 210 3.42 10.67 0.82
CA LEU A 210 4.05 11.72 1.65
C LEU A 210 3.05 12.55 2.46
N TRP A 211 1.91 12.89 1.88
CA TRP A 211 0.86 13.64 2.55
C TRP A 211 0.12 12.77 3.56
N GLN A 212 -0.30 11.61 3.13
CA GLN A 212 -1.18 10.71 3.86
C GLN A 212 -0.50 10.02 5.06
N LEU A 213 0.84 10.02 5.11
CA LEU A 213 1.64 9.44 6.20
C LEU A 213 1.97 10.43 7.31
N ALA A 214 1.45 11.67 7.27
CA ALA A 214 1.83 12.73 8.20
C ALA A 214 1.69 12.33 9.68
N TYR A 215 0.68 11.54 10.02
CA TYR A 215 0.40 11.05 11.38
C TYR A 215 0.36 9.52 11.48
N ALA A 216 0.89 8.82 10.48
CA ALA A 216 0.90 7.36 10.48
C ALA A 216 1.89 6.78 11.49
N GLU A 217 1.53 5.68 12.12
CA GLU A 217 2.47 4.85 12.86
C GLU A 217 3.28 3.98 11.89
N PHE A 218 4.58 3.78 12.16
CA PHE A 218 5.46 3.01 11.30
C PHE A 218 5.88 1.70 11.97
N TRP A 219 5.76 0.61 11.23
CA TRP A 219 6.23 -0.70 11.68
C TRP A 219 7.19 -1.31 10.65
N PHE A 220 8.36 -1.72 11.11
CA PHE A 220 9.43 -2.28 10.29
C PHE A 220 9.78 -3.69 10.75
N THR A 221 10.17 -4.56 9.80
CA THR A 221 10.62 -5.93 10.09
C THR A 221 11.78 -6.33 9.19
N ASP A 222 12.62 -7.25 9.68
CA ASP A 222 13.75 -7.82 8.94
C ASP A 222 13.32 -8.88 7.91
N LEU A 223 12.08 -9.36 7.98
CA LEU A 223 11.54 -10.28 6.99
C LEU A 223 11.55 -9.64 5.60
N HIS A 224 11.78 -10.43 4.57
CA HIS A 224 11.53 -9.98 3.20
C HIS A 224 10.06 -10.20 2.84
N TRP A 225 9.52 -9.33 1.96
CA TRP A 225 8.11 -9.41 1.57
C TRP A 225 7.61 -10.83 1.18
N PRO A 226 8.36 -11.67 0.40
CA PRO A 226 7.90 -13.03 0.11
C PRO A 226 7.80 -13.97 1.32
N ASP A 227 8.39 -13.61 2.46
CA ASP A 227 8.29 -14.36 3.72
C ASP A 227 7.27 -13.73 4.69
N PHE A 228 6.54 -12.68 4.27
CA PHE A 228 5.52 -12.00 5.08
C PHE A 228 4.25 -12.84 5.15
N THR A 229 3.64 -12.94 6.32
CA THR A 229 2.47 -13.80 6.55
C THR A 229 1.33 -13.04 7.24
N LYS A 230 0.17 -13.69 7.37
CA LYS A 230 -0.96 -13.19 8.17
C LYS A 230 -0.54 -12.93 9.63
N GLU A 231 0.24 -13.82 10.22
CA GLU A 231 0.74 -13.66 11.60
C GLU A 231 1.62 -12.41 11.72
N THR A 232 2.45 -12.15 10.71
CA THR A 232 3.27 -10.92 10.65
C THR A 232 2.41 -9.65 10.55
N LEU A 233 1.31 -9.70 9.78
CA LEU A 233 0.34 -8.61 9.73
C LEU A 233 -0.31 -8.38 11.11
N LEU A 234 -0.71 -9.44 11.79
CA LEU A 234 -1.27 -9.38 13.14
C LEU A 234 -0.27 -8.81 14.16
N GLU A 235 1.03 -9.16 14.05
CA GLU A 235 2.09 -8.57 14.88
C GLU A 235 2.20 -7.04 14.66
N ALA A 236 2.11 -6.59 13.41
CA ALA A 236 2.15 -5.17 13.08
C ALA A 236 0.93 -4.42 13.65
N VAL A 237 -0.27 -5.02 13.53
CA VAL A 237 -1.52 -4.46 14.08
C VAL A 237 -1.46 -4.43 15.61
N ALA A 238 -1.03 -5.50 16.28
CA ALA A 238 -0.87 -5.53 17.74
C ALA A 238 0.16 -4.51 18.25
N ALA A 239 1.22 -4.26 17.46
CA ALA A 239 2.20 -3.21 17.78
C ALA A 239 1.60 -1.81 17.63
N TYR A 240 0.77 -1.58 16.61
CA TYR A 240 0.02 -0.34 16.42
C TYR A 240 -0.92 -0.07 17.60
N GLN A 241 -1.69 -1.05 18.04
CA GLN A 241 -2.66 -0.93 19.13
C GLN A 241 -2.03 -0.59 20.48
N LYS A 242 -0.75 -0.90 20.68
CA LYS A 242 -0.01 -0.56 21.91
C LYS A 242 0.49 0.88 21.92
N ARG A 243 0.35 1.63 20.82
CA ARG A 243 0.82 3.00 20.71
C ARG A 243 -0.29 4.00 21.00
N GLU A 244 0.04 5.05 21.75
CA GLU A 244 -0.87 6.17 21.99
C GLU A 244 -0.67 7.22 20.88
N ARG A 245 -1.70 7.43 20.07
CA ARG A 245 -1.71 8.48 19.03
C ARG A 245 -2.10 9.80 19.67
N ARG A 246 -1.23 10.80 19.63
CA ARG A 246 -1.43 12.07 20.33
C ARG A 246 -1.84 13.24 19.43
N PHE A 247 -1.70 13.15 18.12
CA PHE A 247 -2.02 14.21 17.15
C PHE A 247 -1.57 15.62 17.60
N GLY A 248 -0.42 15.72 18.30
CA GLY A 248 0.10 16.96 18.84
C GLY A 248 -0.50 17.42 20.18
N GLY A 249 -1.43 16.68 20.78
CA GLY A 249 -2.00 16.99 22.10
C GLY A 249 -1.07 16.64 23.27
N LEU A 250 -1.17 17.40 24.39
CA LEU A 250 -0.53 17.08 25.66
C LEU A 250 -1.37 16.04 26.42
N ARG A 251 -0.72 15.27 27.32
CA ARG A 251 -1.48 14.55 28.37
C ARG A 251 -2.06 15.58 29.31
N ASP A 252 -3.34 15.45 29.69
CA ASP A 252 -3.79 15.99 30.96
C ASP A 252 -2.97 15.23 32.01
N GLU A 253 -2.04 15.95 32.66
CA GLU A 253 -1.27 15.41 33.80
C GLU A 253 -2.28 15.11 34.92
N GLU A 254 -2.41 13.82 35.32
CA GLU A 254 -3.03 13.42 36.57
C GLU A 254 -2.17 13.92 37.77
#